data_fa37474fb54af702db9477aec3486522
#
_entry.id   fa37474fb54af702db9477aec3486522
#
_cell.length_a   1.000
_cell.length_b   1.000
_cell.length_c   1.000
_cell.angle_alpha   90.00
_cell.angle_beta   90.00
_cell.angle_gamma   90.00
#
_symmetry.space_group_name_H-M   'P 1'
#
loop_
_entity.id
_entity.type
_entity.pdbx_description
1 polymer ?
#
loop_
_entity_poly.entity_id
_entity_poly.type
_entity_poly.pdbx_seq_one_letter_code
_entity_poly.pdbx_strand_id
1 'polypeptide(L)'
;MKYRKLGKTGIEVSVLSFGASSFGGVFHEVNVDECIETLSTALDGGINFIDVSPAYGETLAETALGKALNGIRRGRYYLATKIGAYSEAKGDYDYSADRTERSLHASLKRLGVDFVDLIQCHDIEFADHDQIVNETLPELHSLKRQGLARFVGITGLPLKIFPSILDRVEPGTVDTILSFCHYELNDNSLVDLIPYLKEKGVGIINASPTGMGLLTARGIPDWHPASKTIIEGCRKAVEHCAAKGIDIVKLAVQYACSHPDIATTLVSTAHPKHIGDNIRYVEEPMDERLLSEVLALLQPILILISPEGALSIVTRSGVIELVRGFTTRTLFSC
;
A
#
# COMPACT_ATOMS: atom_id res chain seq x y z
N MET A 1 12.60 -2.38 -16.34
CA MET A 1 11.84 -2.79 -15.11
C MET A 1 12.31 -4.16 -14.66
N LYS A 2 12.57 -4.38 -13.36
CA LYS A 2 12.87 -5.69 -12.75
C LYS A 2 11.59 -6.34 -12.24
N TYR A 3 11.57 -7.69 -12.15
CA TYR A 3 10.43 -8.46 -11.66
C TYR A 3 10.87 -9.41 -10.55
N ARG A 4 9.95 -9.69 -9.60
CA ARG A 4 10.17 -10.60 -8.48
C ARG A 4 8.96 -11.51 -8.29
N LYS A 5 9.20 -12.71 -7.75
CA LYS A 5 8.12 -13.63 -7.38
C LYS A 5 7.34 -13.09 -6.18
N LEU A 6 6.02 -13.11 -6.28
CA LEU A 6 5.13 -12.73 -5.18
C LEU A 6 4.87 -13.96 -4.29
N GLY A 7 5.72 -14.18 -3.31
CA GLY A 7 5.63 -15.33 -2.42
C GLY A 7 5.56 -16.67 -3.15
N LYS A 8 4.63 -17.52 -2.78
CA LYS A 8 4.37 -18.84 -3.39
C LYS A 8 3.25 -18.80 -4.44
N THR A 9 2.77 -17.63 -4.85
CA THR A 9 1.69 -17.49 -5.84
C THR A 9 2.06 -17.97 -7.24
N GLY A 10 3.35 -18.03 -7.55
CA GLY A 10 3.85 -18.36 -8.89
C GLY A 10 3.79 -17.19 -9.87
N ILE A 11 3.27 -16.03 -9.50
CA ILE A 11 3.30 -14.83 -10.36
C ILE A 11 4.56 -14.00 -10.12
N GLU A 12 5.03 -13.35 -11.18
CA GLU A 12 6.14 -12.39 -11.13
C GLU A 12 5.60 -10.98 -11.32
N VAL A 13 5.82 -10.13 -10.34
CA VAL A 13 5.37 -8.73 -10.31
C VAL A 13 6.55 -7.78 -10.50
N SER A 14 6.31 -6.64 -11.15
CA SER A 14 7.29 -5.56 -11.24
C SER A 14 7.67 -5.05 -9.84
N VAL A 15 8.94 -4.72 -9.62
CA VAL A 15 9.42 -4.20 -8.32
C VAL A 15 8.75 -2.90 -7.92
N LEU A 16 8.30 -2.12 -8.89
CA LEU A 16 7.43 -0.96 -8.75
C LEU A 16 6.06 -1.32 -9.31
N SER A 17 5.00 -1.08 -8.56
CA SER A 17 3.62 -1.39 -8.94
C SER A 17 2.70 -0.19 -8.78
N PHE A 18 1.55 -0.25 -9.41
CA PHE A 18 0.62 0.87 -9.49
C PHE A 18 -0.50 0.73 -8.46
N GLY A 19 -0.55 1.63 -7.48
CA GLY A 19 -1.69 1.83 -6.60
C GLY A 19 -2.65 2.87 -7.19
N ALA A 20 -3.90 2.53 -7.31
CA ALA A 20 -4.90 3.41 -7.93
C ALA A 20 -5.66 4.29 -6.92
N SER A 21 -5.19 4.46 -5.68
CA SER A 21 -5.88 5.29 -4.67
C SER A 21 -6.03 6.75 -5.12
N SER A 22 -5.06 7.30 -5.85
CA SER A 22 -5.14 8.66 -6.40
C SER A 22 -6.26 8.83 -7.44
N PHE A 23 -6.75 7.74 -8.04
CA PHE A 23 -7.92 7.77 -8.92
C PHE A 23 -9.25 7.95 -8.15
N GLY A 24 -9.22 7.85 -6.82
CA GLY A 24 -10.35 8.09 -5.93
C GLY A 24 -10.52 9.54 -5.49
N GLY A 25 -9.69 10.46 -5.98
CA GLY A 25 -9.81 11.87 -5.59
C GLY A 25 -9.28 12.20 -4.18
N VAL A 26 -8.53 11.30 -3.55
CA VAL A 26 -8.05 11.47 -2.17
C VAL A 26 -7.09 12.66 -2.02
N PHE A 27 -6.31 12.97 -3.06
CA PHE A 27 -5.29 14.01 -3.00
C PHE A 27 -5.57 15.22 -3.92
N HIS A 28 -6.44 15.07 -4.91
CA HIS A 28 -6.82 16.10 -5.88
C HIS A 28 -8.05 15.64 -6.66
N GLU A 29 -8.70 16.57 -7.36
CA GLU A 29 -9.82 16.24 -8.25
C GLU A 29 -9.40 15.23 -9.34
N VAL A 30 -10.30 14.30 -9.66
CA VAL A 30 -10.02 13.22 -10.61
C VAL A 30 -10.35 13.64 -12.03
N ASN A 31 -9.36 13.56 -12.91
CA ASN A 31 -9.53 13.64 -14.34
C ASN A 31 -9.40 12.23 -14.94
N VAL A 32 -10.47 11.72 -15.53
CA VAL A 32 -10.49 10.34 -16.07
C VAL A 32 -9.53 10.15 -17.25
N ASP A 33 -9.37 11.16 -18.10
CA ASP A 33 -8.45 11.09 -19.25
C ASP A 33 -6.98 11.02 -18.77
N GLU A 34 -6.64 11.78 -17.73
CA GLU A 34 -5.32 11.65 -17.08
C GLU A 34 -5.13 10.30 -16.42
N CYS A 35 -6.17 9.72 -15.81
CA CYS A 35 -6.12 8.36 -15.26
C CYS A 35 -5.81 7.32 -16.34
N ILE A 36 -6.46 7.42 -17.50
CA ILE A 36 -6.23 6.53 -18.65
C ILE A 36 -4.77 6.66 -19.14
N GLU A 37 -4.28 7.87 -19.32
CA GLU A 37 -2.90 8.13 -19.76
C GLU A 37 -1.88 7.64 -18.71
N THR A 38 -2.17 7.85 -17.42
CA THR A 38 -1.31 7.40 -16.32
C THR A 38 -1.20 5.87 -16.29
N LEU A 39 -2.32 5.16 -16.41
CA LEU A 39 -2.31 3.70 -16.44
C LEU A 39 -1.59 3.15 -17.68
N SER A 40 -1.83 3.76 -18.85
CA SER A 40 -1.12 3.39 -20.09
C SER A 40 0.39 3.57 -19.93
N THR A 41 0.82 4.71 -19.41
CA THR A 41 2.25 4.99 -19.12
C THR A 41 2.84 3.97 -18.15
N ALA A 42 2.10 3.60 -17.10
CA ALA A 42 2.53 2.59 -16.14
C ALA A 42 2.76 1.22 -16.81
N LEU A 43 1.77 0.74 -17.57
CA LEU A 43 1.84 -0.56 -18.23
C LEU A 43 2.89 -0.61 -19.35
N ASP A 44 3.03 0.47 -20.12
CA ASP A 44 4.02 0.58 -21.19
C ASP A 44 5.45 0.68 -20.62
N GLY A 45 5.60 1.24 -19.42
CA GLY A 45 6.85 1.26 -18.66
C GLY A 45 7.18 -0.05 -17.92
N GLY A 46 6.36 -1.10 -18.11
CA GLY A 46 6.62 -2.44 -17.59
C GLY A 46 6.05 -2.71 -16.20
N ILE A 47 5.24 -1.81 -15.64
CA ILE A 47 4.45 -2.15 -14.45
C ILE A 47 3.39 -3.18 -14.86
N ASN A 48 3.27 -4.25 -14.07
CA ASN A 48 2.33 -5.34 -14.36
C ASN A 48 1.42 -5.70 -13.18
N PHE A 49 1.50 -5.02 -12.05
CA PHE A 49 0.64 -5.24 -10.90
C PHE A 49 -0.07 -3.94 -10.52
N ILE A 50 -1.39 -4.00 -10.39
CA ILE A 50 -2.28 -2.88 -10.12
C ILE A 50 -3.07 -3.21 -8.86
N ASP A 51 -3.12 -2.29 -7.92
CA ASP A 51 -3.89 -2.41 -6.67
C ASP A 51 -4.90 -1.28 -6.54
N VAL A 52 -6.12 -1.61 -6.14
CA VAL A 52 -7.21 -0.67 -5.91
C VAL A 52 -8.05 -1.10 -4.70
N SER A 53 -9.02 -0.30 -4.30
CA SER A 53 -9.98 -0.63 -3.24
C SER A 53 -11.32 0.08 -3.49
N PRO A 54 -12.45 -0.53 -3.10
CA PRO A 54 -13.75 0.17 -3.07
C PRO A 54 -13.77 1.33 -2.06
N ALA A 55 -12.91 1.32 -1.03
CA ALA A 55 -12.79 2.42 -0.06
C ALA A 55 -12.24 3.71 -0.69
N TYR A 56 -11.43 3.59 -1.74
CA TYR A 56 -10.75 4.75 -2.31
C TYR A 56 -11.73 5.66 -3.06
N GLY A 57 -12.06 6.80 -2.45
CA GLY A 57 -13.03 7.75 -2.96
C GLY A 57 -14.43 7.14 -3.10
N GLU A 58 -14.85 6.28 -2.16
CA GLU A 58 -16.17 5.64 -2.15
C GLU A 58 -16.50 4.99 -3.51
N THR A 59 -15.61 4.13 -4.00
CA THR A 59 -15.66 3.40 -5.28
C THR A 59 -15.25 4.20 -6.53
N LEU A 60 -14.94 5.48 -6.40
CA LEU A 60 -14.52 6.31 -7.54
C LEU A 60 -13.25 5.76 -8.17
N ALA A 61 -12.26 5.32 -7.36
CA ALA A 61 -11.02 4.75 -7.86
C ALA A 61 -11.24 3.50 -8.73
N GLU A 62 -12.08 2.56 -8.29
CA GLU A 62 -12.40 1.38 -9.10
C GLU A 62 -13.15 1.75 -10.38
N THR A 63 -14.05 2.74 -10.33
CA THR A 63 -14.79 3.21 -11.50
C THR A 63 -13.86 3.88 -12.51
N ALA A 64 -12.94 4.72 -12.07
CA ALA A 64 -11.95 5.38 -12.94
C ALA A 64 -10.96 4.36 -13.52
N LEU A 65 -10.49 3.42 -12.68
CA LEU A 65 -9.61 2.34 -13.11
C LEU A 65 -10.28 1.43 -14.14
N GLY A 66 -11.56 1.07 -13.95
CA GLY A 66 -12.32 0.27 -14.91
C GLY A 66 -12.42 0.94 -16.29
N LYS A 67 -12.60 2.26 -16.32
CA LYS A 67 -12.53 3.04 -17.58
C LYS A 67 -11.14 3.00 -18.20
N ALA A 68 -10.09 3.12 -17.38
CA ALA A 68 -8.71 3.08 -17.84
C ALA A 68 -8.29 1.67 -18.33
N LEU A 69 -8.85 0.61 -17.79
CA LEU A 69 -8.60 -0.78 -18.20
C LEU A 69 -9.34 -1.17 -19.49
N ASN A 70 -10.34 -0.38 -19.91
CA ASN A 70 -11.14 -0.67 -21.09
C ASN A 70 -10.27 -0.79 -22.34
N GLY A 71 -10.40 -1.91 -23.06
CA GLY A 71 -9.61 -2.22 -24.25
C GLY A 71 -8.19 -2.74 -23.97
N ILE A 72 -7.75 -2.79 -22.72
CA ILE A 72 -6.45 -3.38 -22.34
C ILE A 72 -6.62 -4.89 -22.19
N ARG A 73 -5.80 -5.66 -22.93
CA ARG A 73 -5.81 -7.11 -22.85
C ARG A 73 -5.52 -7.59 -21.42
N ARG A 74 -6.43 -8.40 -20.82
CA ARG A 74 -6.38 -8.87 -19.42
C ARG A 74 -5.05 -9.52 -19.01
N GLY A 75 -4.37 -10.18 -19.92
CA GLY A 75 -3.07 -10.84 -19.67
C GLY A 75 -1.87 -9.88 -19.56
N ARG A 76 -2.06 -8.56 -19.71
CA ARG A 76 -0.97 -7.58 -19.56
C ARG A 76 -0.70 -7.21 -18.10
N TYR A 77 -1.62 -7.50 -17.17
CA TYR A 77 -1.54 -7.05 -15.80
C TYR A 77 -2.12 -8.07 -14.82
N TYR A 78 -1.64 -8.03 -13.61
CA TYR A 78 -2.27 -8.61 -12.43
C TYR A 78 -3.05 -7.51 -11.72
N LEU A 79 -4.26 -7.83 -11.27
CA LEU A 79 -5.18 -6.89 -10.64
C LEU A 79 -5.53 -7.34 -9.24
N ALA A 80 -5.36 -6.44 -8.28
CA ALA A 80 -5.79 -6.61 -6.91
C ALA A 80 -6.90 -5.62 -6.55
N THR A 81 -7.91 -6.10 -5.81
CA THR A 81 -8.86 -5.23 -5.10
C THR A 81 -9.06 -5.74 -3.67
N LYS A 82 -9.93 -5.08 -2.91
CA LYS A 82 -10.07 -5.32 -1.48
C LYS A 82 -11.53 -5.43 -1.06
N ILE A 83 -11.74 -5.99 0.14
CA ILE A 83 -13.04 -6.07 0.84
C ILE A 83 -12.85 -5.66 2.31
N GLY A 84 -13.93 -5.43 3.01
CA GLY A 84 -13.93 -5.17 4.45
C GLY A 84 -13.98 -3.69 4.82
N ALA A 85 -13.25 -2.81 4.14
CA ALA A 85 -13.36 -1.36 4.26
C ALA A 85 -14.03 -0.78 3.01
N TYR A 86 -15.06 0.06 3.20
CA TYR A 86 -15.88 0.61 2.10
C TYR A 86 -15.95 2.12 2.10
N SER A 87 -15.93 2.76 3.26
CA SER A 87 -15.79 4.21 3.41
C SER A 87 -15.15 4.51 4.76
N GLU A 88 -13.89 4.85 4.74
CA GLU A 88 -13.14 5.19 5.95
C GLU A 88 -13.71 6.46 6.61
N ALA A 89 -14.11 7.45 5.81
CA ALA A 89 -14.72 8.69 6.31
C ALA A 89 -16.02 8.45 7.08
N LYS A 90 -16.76 7.36 6.75
CA LYS A 90 -18.02 7.00 7.40
C LYS A 90 -17.85 5.89 8.45
N GLY A 91 -16.63 5.30 8.55
CA GLY A 91 -16.40 4.12 9.39
C GLY A 91 -17.19 2.89 8.89
N ASP A 92 -17.39 2.77 7.57
CA ASP A 92 -18.09 1.63 6.95
C ASP A 92 -17.12 0.47 6.79
N TYR A 93 -16.97 -0.30 7.88
CA TYR A 93 -16.20 -1.54 7.93
C TYR A 93 -17.15 -2.71 8.14
N ASP A 94 -17.10 -3.69 7.24
CA ASP A 94 -17.93 -4.90 7.34
C ASP A 94 -17.20 -6.07 6.69
N TYR A 95 -16.75 -7.00 7.51
CA TYR A 95 -15.99 -8.18 7.12
C TYR A 95 -16.84 -9.45 7.07
N SER A 96 -18.15 -9.33 7.11
CA SER A 96 -19.07 -10.48 7.00
C SER A 96 -18.96 -11.16 5.64
N ALA A 97 -19.26 -12.48 5.62
CA ALA A 97 -19.24 -13.29 4.39
C ALA A 97 -20.16 -12.69 3.31
N ASP A 98 -21.38 -12.33 3.69
CA ASP A 98 -22.39 -11.75 2.77
C ASP A 98 -21.92 -10.41 2.16
N ARG A 99 -21.32 -9.53 2.98
CA ARG A 99 -20.78 -8.26 2.46
C ARG A 99 -19.57 -8.48 1.58
N THR A 100 -18.70 -9.45 1.93
CA THR A 100 -17.52 -9.84 1.17
C THR A 100 -17.90 -10.30 -0.25
N GLU A 101 -18.83 -11.23 -0.38
CA GLU A 101 -19.33 -11.73 -1.67
C GLU A 101 -19.93 -10.61 -2.52
N ARG A 102 -20.90 -9.86 -1.96
CA ARG A 102 -21.54 -8.75 -2.67
C ARG A 102 -20.54 -7.68 -3.11
N SER A 103 -19.56 -7.37 -2.27
CA SER A 103 -18.53 -6.37 -2.57
C SER A 103 -17.66 -6.79 -3.74
N LEU A 104 -17.17 -8.04 -3.76
CA LEU A 104 -16.34 -8.51 -4.87
C LEU A 104 -17.12 -8.45 -6.19
N HIS A 105 -18.36 -8.93 -6.23
CA HIS A 105 -19.19 -8.84 -7.44
C HIS A 105 -19.39 -7.39 -7.91
N ALA A 106 -19.59 -6.46 -6.99
CA ALA A 106 -19.70 -5.05 -7.32
C ALA A 106 -18.40 -4.45 -7.84
N SER A 107 -17.26 -4.85 -7.26
CA SER A 107 -15.92 -4.44 -7.71
C SER A 107 -15.61 -4.95 -9.11
N LEU A 108 -15.87 -6.24 -9.40
CA LEU A 108 -15.69 -6.82 -10.73
C LEU A 108 -16.49 -6.05 -11.80
N LYS A 109 -17.74 -5.68 -11.47
CA LYS A 109 -18.59 -4.87 -12.36
C LYS A 109 -18.01 -3.47 -12.60
N ARG A 110 -17.52 -2.78 -11.57
CA ARG A 110 -16.91 -1.44 -11.73
C ARG A 110 -15.62 -1.49 -12.53
N LEU A 111 -14.79 -2.52 -12.27
CA LEU A 111 -13.52 -2.73 -12.95
C LEU A 111 -13.67 -3.27 -14.39
N GLY A 112 -14.84 -3.79 -14.74
CA GLY A 112 -15.11 -4.36 -16.08
C GLY A 112 -14.34 -5.65 -16.35
N VAL A 113 -14.14 -6.50 -15.33
CA VAL A 113 -13.39 -7.75 -15.41
C VAL A 113 -14.18 -8.91 -14.81
N ASP A 114 -13.90 -10.14 -15.28
CA ASP A 114 -14.55 -11.35 -14.78
C ASP A 114 -13.92 -11.88 -13.48
N PHE A 115 -12.66 -11.55 -13.21
CA PHE A 115 -11.93 -11.97 -12.02
C PHE A 115 -10.81 -10.98 -11.66
N VAL A 116 -10.38 -11.01 -10.42
CA VAL A 116 -9.13 -10.37 -9.95
C VAL A 116 -8.05 -11.42 -9.69
N ASP A 117 -6.77 -11.04 -9.81
CA ASP A 117 -5.68 -11.94 -9.44
C ASP A 117 -5.55 -12.07 -7.92
N LEU A 118 -5.73 -10.98 -7.19
CA LEU A 118 -5.62 -10.94 -5.75
C LEU A 118 -6.83 -10.22 -5.14
N ILE A 119 -7.50 -10.88 -4.19
CA ILE A 119 -8.50 -10.26 -3.33
C ILE A 119 -7.92 -10.13 -1.92
N GLN A 120 -8.02 -8.95 -1.32
CA GLN A 120 -7.40 -8.64 -0.03
C GLN A 120 -8.44 -8.22 1.00
N CYS A 121 -8.29 -8.75 2.22
CA CYS A 121 -9.00 -8.22 3.37
C CYS A 121 -8.33 -6.91 3.80
N HIS A 122 -9.02 -5.79 3.70
CA HIS A 122 -8.50 -4.43 3.85
C HIS A 122 -8.43 -4.03 5.32
N ASP A 123 -7.26 -3.54 5.74
CA ASP A 123 -7.05 -2.88 7.05
C ASP A 123 -7.67 -3.65 8.21
N ILE A 124 -7.17 -4.89 8.38
CA ILE A 124 -7.74 -5.86 9.33
C ILE A 124 -7.59 -5.44 10.79
N GLU A 125 -6.83 -4.39 11.10
CA GLU A 125 -6.77 -3.75 12.42
C GLU A 125 -8.12 -3.18 12.88
N PHE A 126 -9.04 -2.94 11.95
CA PHE A 126 -10.41 -2.49 12.24
C PHE A 126 -11.43 -3.63 12.38
N ALA A 127 -10.98 -4.87 12.16
CA ALA A 127 -11.81 -6.07 12.22
C ALA A 127 -11.70 -6.79 13.55
N ASP A 128 -12.70 -7.61 13.88
CA ASP A 128 -12.53 -8.72 14.80
C ASP A 128 -11.72 -9.83 14.10
N HIS A 129 -10.55 -10.15 14.65
CA HIS A 129 -9.67 -11.19 14.08
C HIS A 129 -10.32 -12.59 14.11
N ASP A 130 -11.24 -12.87 15.04
CA ASP A 130 -12.03 -14.10 15.03
C ASP A 130 -12.95 -14.18 13.83
N GLN A 131 -13.57 -13.05 13.46
CA GLN A 131 -14.38 -12.94 12.25
C GLN A 131 -13.52 -13.14 10.99
N ILE A 132 -12.35 -12.51 10.93
CA ILE A 132 -11.44 -12.69 9.77
C ILE A 132 -11.11 -14.16 9.57
N VAL A 133 -10.72 -14.86 10.64
CA VAL A 133 -10.27 -16.26 10.56
C VAL A 133 -11.43 -17.21 10.26
N ASN A 134 -12.60 -17.03 10.91
CA ASN A 134 -13.67 -18.00 10.90
C ASN A 134 -14.77 -17.73 9.87
N GLU A 135 -14.83 -16.52 9.32
CA GLU A 135 -15.88 -16.11 8.38
C GLU A 135 -15.29 -15.53 7.09
N THR A 136 -14.52 -14.44 7.18
CA THR A 136 -14.06 -13.68 6.00
C THR A 136 -13.12 -14.48 5.11
N LEU A 137 -12.06 -15.09 5.67
CA LEU A 137 -11.10 -15.89 4.91
C LEU A 137 -11.75 -17.14 4.28
N PRO A 138 -12.60 -17.92 4.98
CA PRO A 138 -13.40 -18.97 4.36
C PRO A 138 -14.21 -18.52 3.16
N GLU A 139 -14.86 -17.34 3.23
CA GLU A 139 -15.62 -16.79 2.11
C GLU A 139 -14.70 -16.37 0.96
N LEU A 140 -13.58 -15.71 1.22
CA LEU A 140 -12.60 -15.39 0.16
C LEU A 140 -12.12 -16.66 -0.57
N HIS A 141 -11.94 -17.77 0.16
CA HIS A 141 -11.63 -19.05 -0.45
C HIS A 141 -12.81 -19.66 -1.23
N SER A 142 -14.05 -19.40 -0.83
CA SER A 142 -15.25 -19.75 -1.60
C SER A 142 -15.23 -19.04 -2.95
N LEU A 143 -15.02 -17.73 -2.94
CA LEU A 143 -14.93 -16.88 -4.14
C LEU A 143 -13.74 -17.28 -5.04
N LYS A 144 -12.61 -17.68 -4.45
CA LYS A 144 -11.46 -18.24 -5.17
C LYS A 144 -11.83 -19.55 -5.88
N ARG A 145 -12.58 -20.47 -5.23
CA ARG A 145 -13.07 -21.70 -5.87
C ARG A 145 -14.05 -21.45 -7.00
N GLN A 146 -14.81 -20.37 -6.94
CA GLN A 146 -15.71 -19.91 -8.00
C GLN A 146 -14.95 -19.27 -9.19
N GLY A 147 -13.65 -19.05 -9.07
CA GLY A 147 -12.82 -18.44 -10.11
C GLY A 147 -12.89 -16.91 -10.16
N LEU A 148 -13.50 -16.26 -9.15
CA LEU A 148 -13.63 -14.79 -9.08
C LEU A 148 -12.36 -14.12 -8.55
N ALA A 149 -11.49 -14.86 -7.87
CA ALA A 149 -10.15 -14.45 -7.44
C ALA A 149 -9.16 -15.61 -7.57
N ARG A 150 -7.87 -15.33 -7.76
CA ARG A 150 -6.83 -16.37 -7.84
C ARG A 150 -6.09 -16.54 -6.51
N PHE A 151 -5.83 -15.46 -5.81
CA PHE A 151 -5.08 -15.41 -4.55
C PHE A 151 -5.82 -14.59 -3.50
N VAL A 152 -5.50 -14.86 -2.23
CA VAL A 152 -6.08 -14.20 -1.06
C VAL A 152 -4.97 -13.47 -0.29
N GLY A 153 -5.20 -12.23 0.09
CA GLY A 153 -4.28 -11.42 0.89
C GLY A 153 -4.96 -10.73 2.07
N ILE A 154 -4.14 -10.16 2.93
CA ILE A 154 -4.55 -9.29 4.03
C ILE A 154 -3.73 -8.01 4.00
N THR A 155 -4.30 -6.89 4.41
CA THR A 155 -3.60 -5.60 4.49
C THR A 155 -3.77 -4.95 5.85
N GLY A 156 -2.87 -4.07 6.19
CA GLY A 156 -2.99 -3.23 7.37
C GLY A 156 -1.73 -2.46 7.73
N LEU A 157 -1.87 -1.52 8.69
CA LEU A 157 -0.77 -0.68 9.15
C LEU A 157 0.03 -1.35 10.28
N PRO A 158 -0.55 -1.77 11.42
CA PRO A 158 0.26 -2.32 12.51
C PRO A 158 0.84 -3.70 12.15
N LEU A 159 2.16 -3.82 12.10
CA LEU A 159 2.83 -5.07 11.68
C LEU A 159 2.42 -6.31 12.49
N LYS A 160 2.06 -6.12 13.77
CA LYS A 160 1.61 -7.22 14.67
C LYS A 160 0.31 -7.90 14.26
N ILE A 161 -0.49 -7.27 13.39
CA ILE A 161 -1.74 -7.89 12.92
C ILE A 161 -1.47 -9.08 12.00
N PHE A 162 -0.36 -9.09 11.26
CA PHE A 162 -0.04 -10.17 10.34
C PHE A 162 0.21 -11.51 11.09
N PRO A 163 1.11 -11.59 12.08
CA PRO A 163 1.25 -12.81 12.89
C PRO A 163 -0.06 -13.21 13.60
N SER A 164 -0.86 -12.24 14.08
CA SER A 164 -2.11 -12.57 14.79
C SER A 164 -3.17 -13.27 13.93
N ILE A 165 -3.06 -13.18 12.61
CA ILE A 165 -3.87 -13.96 11.68
C ILE A 165 -3.12 -15.19 11.18
N LEU A 166 -1.86 -15.01 10.72
CA LEU A 166 -1.09 -16.07 10.07
C LEU A 166 -0.76 -17.26 10.98
N ASP A 167 -0.71 -17.06 12.31
CA ASP A 167 -0.51 -18.14 13.29
C ASP A 167 -1.79 -18.92 13.62
N ARG A 168 -2.94 -18.45 13.16
CA ARG A 168 -4.26 -19.03 13.43
C ARG A 168 -4.88 -19.75 12.23
N VAL A 169 -4.22 -19.69 11.08
CA VAL A 169 -4.70 -20.29 9.84
C VAL A 169 -3.68 -21.28 9.27
N GLU A 170 -4.16 -22.25 8.49
CA GLU A 170 -3.28 -23.20 7.81
C GLU A 170 -2.36 -22.50 6.80
N PRO A 171 -1.11 -22.96 6.62
CA PRO A 171 -0.22 -22.43 5.58
C PRO A 171 -0.87 -22.44 4.19
N GLY A 172 -0.81 -21.31 3.49
CA GLY A 172 -1.43 -21.13 2.17
C GLY A 172 -2.88 -20.65 2.22
N THR A 173 -3.46 -20.40 3.41
CA THR A 173 -4.74 -19.69 3.53
C THR A 173 -4.60 -18.22 3.12
N VAL A 174 -3.48 -17.60 3.44
CA VAL A 174 -3.13 -16.24 3.02
C VAL A 174 -1.92 -16.32 2.09
N ASP A 175 -2.07 -15.83 0.87
CA ASP A 175 -1.02 -15.83 -0.15
C ASP A 175 -0.09 -14.62 -0.03
N THR A 176 -0.63 -13.44 0.41
CA THR A 176 0.12 -12.18 0.49
C THR A 176 -0.25 -11.33 1.69
N ILE A 177 0.71 -10.52 2.15
CA ILE A 177 0.42 -9.34 2.98
C ILE A 177 0.73 -8.06 2.21
N LEU A 178 -0.02 -6.99 2.51
CA LEU A 178 0.31 -5.64 2.11
C LEU A 178 0.48 -4.78 3.36
N SER A 179 1.70 -4.26 3.54
CA SER A 179 2.03 -3.29 4.58
C SER A 179 2.36 -1.95 3.95
N PHE A 180 1.93 -0.85 4.55
CA PHE A 180 2.25 0.49 4.07
C PHE A 180 2.98 1.30 5.14
N CYS A 181 3.84 2.23 4.71
CA CYS A 181 4.64 3.10 5.58
C CYS A 181 5.62 2.39 6.54
N HIS A 182 6.00 1.12 6.29
CA HIS A 182 6.91 0.36 7.15
C HIS A 182 8.18 -0.13 6.43
N TYR A 183 8.35 0.21 5.14
CA TYR A 183 9.62 0.09 4.43
C TYR A 183 9.83 1.30 3.52
N GLU A 184 10.25 2.37 4.14
CA GLU A 184 10.56 3.67 3.55
C GLU A 184 11.78 4.29 4.25
N LEU A 185 12.30 5.44 3.77
CA LEU A 185 13.52 6.04 4.32
C LEU A 185 13.44 6.39 5.82
N ASN A 186 12.25 6.71 6.31
CA ASN A 186 12.01 7.09 7.72
C ASN A 186 11.42 5.96 8.58
N ASP A 187 11.08 4.82 7.99
CA ASP A 187 10.64 3.62 8.71
C ASP A 187 11.02 2.35 7.93
N ASN A 188 11.75 1.46 8.54
CA ASN A 188 12.14 0.16 7.98
C ASN A 188 11.74 -1.02 8.86
N SER A 189 10.78 -0.84 9.74
CA SER A 189 10.34 -1.85 10.72
C SER A 189 9.81 -3.15 10.09
N LEU A 190 9.32 -3.09 8.85
CA LEU A 190 8.91 -4.29 8.10
C LEU A 190 10.05 -5.32 7.94
N VAL A 191 11.32 -4.87 7.94
CA VAL A 191 12.47 -5.76 7.76
C VAL A 191 12.52 -6.85 8.85
N ASP A 192 12.16 -6.52 10.08
CA ASP A 192 12.16 -7.45 11.20
C ASP A 192 11.12 -8.57 11.03
N LEU A 193 10.05 -8.32 10.28
CA LEU A 193 8.99 -9.29 10.03
C LEU A 193 9.27 -10.18 8.80
N ILE A 194 10.17 -9.77 7.89
CA ILE A 194 10.43 -10.50 6.65
C ILE A 194 10.82 -11.97 6.87
N PRO A 195 11.72 -12.34 7.81
CA PRO A 195 12.08 -13.74 8.02
C PRO A 195 10.86 -14.63 8.36
N TYR A 196 9.98 -14.12 9.22
CA TYR A 196 8.73 -14.79 9.60
C TYR A 196 7.80 -14.98 8.38
N LEU A 197 7.58 -13.92 7.59
CA LEU A 197 6.71 -13.98 6.40
C LEU A 197 7.26 -14.95 5.34
N LYS A 198 8.58 -15.02 5.19
CA LYS A 198 9.25 -15.97 4.28
C LYS A 198 9.04 -17.42 4.75
N GLU A 199 9.15 -17.69 6.06
CA GLU A 199 8.89 -19.01 6.63
C GLU A 199 7.44 -19.45 6.35
N LYS A 200 6.47 -18.54 6.55
CA LYS A 200 5.06 -18.78 6.20
C LYS A 200 4.84 -18.91 4.68
N GLY A 201 5.79 -18.49 3.85
CA GLY A 201 5.71 -18.54 2.39
C GLY A 201 4.78 -17.48 1.79
N VAL A 202 4.53 -16.39 2.53
CA VAL A 202 3.64 -15.29 2.17
C VAL A 202 4.40 -14.25 1.33
N GLY A 203 3.79 -13.76 0.26
CA GLY A 203 4.32 -12.67 -0.57
C GLY A 203 4.16 -11.32 0.11
N ILE A 204 5.19 -10.47 0.00
CA ILE A 204 5.22 -9.17 0.66
C ILE A 204 5.02 -8.06 -0.38
N ILE A 205 3.98 -7.27 -0.18
CA ILE A 205 3.67 -6.05 -0.91
C ILE A 205 3.90 -4.88 0.04
N ASN A 206 4.75 -3.94 -0.36
CA ASN A 206 4.97 -2.67 0.34
C ASN A 206 4.18 -1.56 -0.35
N ALA A 207 3.81 -0.51 0.38
CA ALA A 207 3.13 0.65 -0.18
C ALA A 207 3.58 1.96 0.51
N SER A 208 3.23 3.09 -0.11
CA SER A 208 3.48 4.44 0.41
C SER A 208 4.95 4.80 0.61
N PRO A 209 5.83 4.64 -0.40
CA PRO A 209 7.28 4.84 -0.26
C PRO A 209 7.69 6.27 0.11
N THR A 210 6.77 7.22 0.04
CA THR A 210 7.00 8.63 0.41
C THR A 210 6.32 9.02 1.73
N GLY A 211 5.85 8.04 2.53
CA GLY A 211 5.20 8.29 3.81
C GLY A 211 4.00 9.24 3.70
N MET A 212 3.11 8.99 2.72
CA MET A 212 1.91 9.82 2.48
C MET A 212 2.21 11.33 2.36
N GLY A 213 3.40 11.69 1.87
CA GLY A 213 3.83 13.07 1.67
C GLY A 213 4.99 13.54 2.54
N LEU A 214 5.35 12.82 3.60
CA LEU A 214 6.50 13.16 4.48
C LEU A 214 7.80 13.37 3.68
N LEU A 215 8.05 12.54 2.69
CA LEU A 215 9.25 12.55 1.85
C LEU A 215 8.96 13.19 0.49
N THR A 216 8.28 14.35 0.50
CA THR A 216 8.00 15.14 -0.71
C THR A 216 8.18 16.62 -0.46
N ALA A 217 8.53 17.39 -1.50
CA ALA A 217 8.59 18.85 -1.43
C ALA A 217 7.21 19.50 -1.21
N ARG A 218 6.12 18.81 -1.57
CA ARG A 218 4.74 19.27 -1.33
C ARG A 218 4.39 19.29 0.16
N GLY A 219 5.00 18.38 0.94
CA GLY A 219 4.66 18.16 2.34
C GLY A 219 3.43 17.26 2.53
N ILE A 220 2.98 17.20 3.77
CA ILE A 220 1.89 16.33 4.22
C ILE A 220 0.54 17.05 4.17
N PRO A 221 -0.58 16.31 4.02
CA PRO A 221 -1.92 16.83 4.25
C PRO A 221 -2.19 17.10 5.74
N ASP A 222 -3.18 17.95 6.06
CA ASP A 222 -3.52 18.35 7.43
C ASP A 222 -3.93 17.16 8.34
N TRP A 223 -4.48 16.11 7.75
CA TRP A 223 -4.90 14.89 8.46
C TRP A 223 -3.76 13.92 8.78
N HIS A 224 -2.51 14.19 8.33
CA HIS A 224 -1.41 13.23 8.46
C HIS A 224 -1.10 12.91 9.93
N PRO A 225 -1.01 11.61 10.32
CA PRO A 225 -0.92 11.20 11.72
C PRO A 225 0.47 11.38 12.35
N ALA A 226 1.50 11.70 11.55
CA ALA A 226 2.88 11.80 12.05
C ALA A 226 3.03 12.89 13.12
N SER A 227 3.83 12.59 14.12
CA SER A 227 4.21 13.57 15.14
C SER A 227 5.02 14.73 14.55
N LYS A 228 4.99 15.89 15.22
CA LYS A 228 5.79 17.05 14.81
C LYS A 228 7.29 16.72 14.67
N THR A 229 7.81 15.83 15.51
CA THR A 229 9.22 15.40 15.46
C THR A 229 9.52 14.62 14.19
N ILE A 230 8.64 13.71 13.77
CA ILE A 230 8.79 12.95 12.52
C ILE A 230 8.69 13.90 11.31
N ILE A 231 7.69 14.78 11.29
CA ILE A 231 7.50 15.78 10.23
C ILE A 231 8.76 16.64 10.08
N GLU A 232 9.29 17.15 11.18
CA GLU A 232 10.50 18.00 11.17
C GLU A 232 11.74 17.23 10.72
N GLY A 233 11.89 15.98 11.13
CA GLY A 233 12.99 15.11 10.69
C GLY A 233 12.94 14.86 9.18
N CYS A 234 11.79 14.49 8.67
CA CYS A 234 11.58 14.28 7.23
C CYS A 234 11.79 15.58 6.43
N ARG A 235 11.31 16.73 6.94
CA ARG A 235 11.52 18.03 6.29
C ARG A 235 13.01 18.35 6.11
N LYS A 236 13.86 18.08 7.12
CA LYS A 236 15.31 18.26 7.00
C LYS A 236 15.93 17.41 5.90
N ALA A 237 15.47 16.15 5.76
CA ALA A 237 15.91 15.26 4.70
C ALA A 237 15.49 15.76 3.30
N VAL A 238 14.25 16.26 3.18
CA VAL A 238 13.75 16.89 1.93
C VAL A 238 14.60 18.10 1.56
N GLU A 239 14.86 19.01 2.50
CA GLU A 239 15.68 20.21 2.29
C GLU A 239 17.13 19.87 1.91
N HIS A 240 17.71 18.83 2.54
CA HIS A 240 19.04 18.37 2.23
C HIS A 240 19.17 17.87 0.77
N CYS A 241 18.20 17.09 0.31
CA CYS A 241 18.14 16.65 -1.09
C CYS A 241 17.96 17.84 -2.05
N ALA A 242 17.01 18.74 -1.74
CA ALA A 242 16.73 19.90 -2.54
C ALA A 242 17.94 20.84 -2.68
N ALA A 243 18.73 21.03 -1.62
CA ALA A 243 19.98 21.81 -1.66
C ALA A 243 21.03 21.22 -2.62
N LYS A 244 20.89 19.95 -2.98
CA LYS A 244 21.72 19.25 -3.98
C LYS A 244 21.06 19.17 -5.36
N GLY A 245 19.91 19.81 -5.55
CA GLY A 245 19.13 19.76 -6.79
C GLY A 245 18.47 18.39 -7.05
N ILE A 246 18.26 17.58 -6.01
CA ILE A 246 17.68 16.23 -6.12
C ILE A 246 16.31 16.22 -5.46
N ASP A 247 15.30 15.65 -6.14
CA ASP A 247 14.02 15.33 -5.53
C ASP A 247 14.18 14.08 -4.64
N ILE A 248 13.87 14.20 -3.35
CA ILE A 248 13.94 13.09 -2.40
C ILE A 248 13.03 11.92 -2.81
N VAL A 249 11.94 12.16 -3.55
CA VAL A 249 11.05 11.11 -4.08
C VAL A 249 11.83 10.06 -4.88
N LYS A 250 12.83 10.48 -5.66
CA LYS A 250 13.71 9.54 -6.37
C LYS A 250 14.34 8.54 -5.40
N LEU A 251 15.00 9.04 -4.37
CA LEU A 251 15.68 8.21 -3.38
C LEU A 251 14.71 7.34 -2.59
N ALA A 252 13.56 7.90 -2.19
CA ALA A 252 12.51 7.19 -1.45
C ALA A 252 11.95 6.01 -2.25
N VAL A 253 11.63 6.21 -3.53
CA VAL A 253 11.12 5.14 -4.41
C VAL A 253 12.19 4.09 -4.67
N GLN A 254 13.44 4.50 -4.92
CA GLN A 254 14.56 3.57 -5.12
C GLN A 254 14.80 2.71 -3.88
N TYR A 255 14.83 3.32 -2.69
CA TYR A 255 15.00 2.63 -1.41
C TYR A 255 13.87 1.63 -1.16
N ALA A 256 12.63 2.04 -1.28
CA ALA A 256 11.47 1.19 -1.03
C ALA A 256 11.40 -0.01 -2.00
N CYS A 257 11.94 0.10 -3.21
CA CYS A 257 12.05 -0.98 -4.19
C CYS A 257 13.33 -1.82 -4.05
N SER A 258 14.25 -1.49 -3.12
CA SER A 258 15.58 -2.11 -3.07
C SER A 258 15.60 -3.49 -2.39
N HIS A 259 14.75 -3.75 -1.38
CA HIS A 259 14.81 -4.99 -0.60
C HIS A 259 14.44 -6.22 -1.45
N PRO A 260 15.31 -7.24 -1.53
CA PRO A 260 15.11 -8.38 -2.43
C PRO A 260 13.91 -9.26 -2.09
N ASP A 261 13.52 -9.32 -0.81
CA ASP A 261 12.42 -10.15 -0.32
C ASP A 261 11.06 -9.43 -0.31
N ILE A 262 11.03 -8.12 -0.57
CA ILE A 262 9.80 -7.37 -0.84
C ILE A 262 9.52 -7.50 -2.34
N ALA A 263 8.43 -8.16 -2.69
CA ALA A 263 8.14 -8.47 -4.09
C ALA A 263 7.88 -7.21 -4.91
N THR A 264 7.14 -6.26 -4.36
CA THR A 264 6.78 -5.03 -5.05
C THR A 264 6.47 -3.90 -4.08
N THR A 265 6.66 -2.66 -4.54
CA THR A 265 6.24 -1.44 -3.84
C THR A 265 5.23 -0.67 -4.67
N LEU A 266 4.07 -0.39 -4.08
CA LEU A 266 3.00 0.38 -4.70
C LEU A 266 3.25 1.88 -4.59
N VAL A 267 3.20 2.57 -5.71
CA VAL A 267 3.12 4.05 -5.79
C VAL A 267 1.78 4.45 -6.35
N SER A 268 1.22 5.56 -5.87
CA SER A 268 -0.05 6.08 -6.35
C SER A 268 0.09 7.50 -6.90
N THR A 269 -0.41 7.70 -8.09
CA THR A 269 -0.51 9.01 -8.74
C THR A 269 -1.58 8.97 -9.83
N ALA A 270 -2.19 10.12 -10.12
CA ALA A 270 -3.08 10.28 -11.27
C ALA A 270 -2.41 11.08 -12.42
N HIS A 271 -1.11 11.35 -12.32
CA HIS A 271 -0.38 12.12 -13.32
C HIS A 271 0.61 11.26 -14.11
N PRO A 272 0.52 11.23 -15.46
CA PRO A 272 1.38 10.41 -16.33
C PRO A 272 2.87 10.72 -16.12
N LYS A 273 3.22 11.99 -15.91
CA LYS A 273 4.60 12.39 -15.67
C LYS A 273 5.16 11.77 -14.39
N HIS A 274 4.41 11.74 -13.30
CA HIS A 274 4.91 11.22 -12.03
C HIS A 274 5.13 9.71 -12.08
N ILE A 275 4.24 8.95 -12.73
CA ILE A 275 4.47 7.51 -12.88
C ILE A 275 5.65 7.24 -13.81
N GLY A 276 5.83 8.00 -14.89
CA GLY A 276 6.98 7.93 -15.78
C GLY A 276 8.30 8.23 -15.04
N ASP A 277 8.32 9.27 -14.20
CA ASP A 277 9.48 9.58 -13.35
C ASP A 277 9.78 8.44 -12.36
N ASN A 278 8.78 7.87 -11.69
CA ASN A 278 8.97 6.74 -10.76
C ASN A 278 9.53 5.50 -11.46
N ILE A 279 9.07 5.18 -12.67
CA ILE A 279 9.60 4.10 -13.51
C ILE A 279 11.08 4.34 -13.81
N ARG A 280 11.42 5.54 -14.26
CA ARG A 280 12.80 5.93 -14.53
C ARG A 280 13.68 5.82 -13.28
N TYR A 281 13.19 6.26 -12.12
CA TYR A 281 13.92 6.21 -10.86
C TYR A 281 14.35 4.78 -10.48
N VAL A 282 13.50 3.77 -10.62
CA VAL A 282 13.86 2.38 -10.28
C VAL A 282 14.80 1.72 -11.29
N GLU A 283 14.96 2.30 -12.47
CA GLU A 283 15.91 1.83 -13.51
C GLU A 283 17.28 2.48 -13.39
N GLU A 284 17.36 3.68 -12.78
CA GLU A 284 18.61 4.37 -12.54
C GLU A 284 19.34 3.81 -11.29
N PRO A 285 20.67 3.89 -11.24
CA PRO A 285 21.41 3.52 -10.03
C PRO A 285 21.07 4.47 -8.88
N MET A 286 20.98 3.91 -7.67
CA MET A 286 20.79 4.69 -6.45
C MET A 286 22.11 5.38 -6.06
N ASP A 287 22.03 6.62 -5.62
CA ASP A 287 23.17 7.35 -5.05
C ASP A 287 23.37 6.91 -3.59
N GLU A 288 24.26 5.93 -3.38
CA GLU A 288 24.55 5.34 -2.07
C GLU A 288 25.13 6.36 -1.08
N ARG A 289 25.83 7.39 -1.57
CA ARG A 289 26.36 8.45 -0.71
C ARG A 289 25.22 9.32 -0.21
N LEU A 290 24.35 9.77 -1.10
CA LEU A 290 23.17 10.55 -0.73
C LEU A 290 22.25 9.74 0.19
N LEU A 291 22.05 8.45 -0.09
CA LEU A 291 21.28 7.56 0.78
C LEU A 291 21.87 7.55 2.21
N SER A 292 23.17 7.36 2.34
CA SER A 292 23.84 7.35 3.66
C SER A 292 23.67 8.68 4.40
N GLU A 293 23.77 9.82 3.71
CA GLU A 293 23.56 11.14 4.29
C GLU A 293 22.11 11.32 4.77
N VAL A 294 21.13 10.92 3.96
CA VAL A 294 19.69 11.03 4.30
C VAL A 294 19.33 10.10 5.46
N LEU A 295 19.79 8.85 5.45
CA LEU A 295 19.56 7.92 6.56
C LEU A 295 20.16 8.42 7.88
N ALA A 296 21.35 9.06 7.85
CA ALA A 296 21.94 9.68 9.03
C ALA A 296 21.09 10.83 9.58
N LEU A 297 20.46 11.62 8.71
CA LEU A 297 19.54 12.69 9.12
C LEU A 297 18.23 12.14 9.72
N LEU A 298 17.73 11.01 9.21
CA LEU A 298 16.49 10.38 9.66
C LEU A 298 16.69 9.47 10.90
N GLN A 299 17.93 9.02 11.17
CA GLN A 299 18.24 8.11 12.27
C GLN A 299 17.62 8.52 13.64
N PRO A 300 17.60 9.79 14.04
CA PRO A 300 16.98 10.19 15.32
C PRO A 300 15.46 9.95 15.38
N ILE A 301 14.77 9.89 14.25
CA ILE A 301 13.33 9.63 14.21
C ILE A 301 13.00 8.14 14.02
N LEU A 302 13.89 7.34 13.46
CA LEU A 302 13.73 5.88 13.39
C LEU A 302 13.60 5.23 14.79
N ILE A 303 14.25 5.78 15.79
CA ILE A 303 14.20 5.32 17.18
C ILE A 303 12.84 5.60 17.83
N LEU A 304 12.08 6.56 17.30
CA LEU A 304 10.77 6.96 17.84
C LEU A 304 9.62 6.09 17.29
N ILE A 305 9.89 5.30 16.27
CA ILE A 305 8.93 4.37 15.70
C ILE A 305 9.03 3.09 16.52
N SER A 306 8.00 2.81 17.34
CA SER A 306 8.03 1.63 18.22
C SER A 306 8.01 0.35 17.39
N PRO A 307 8.60 -0.76 17.92
CA PRO A 307 8.51 -2.09 17.30
C PRO A 307 7.07 -2.58 17.08
N GLU A 308 6.11 -1.94 17.72
CA GLU A 308 4.69 -2.26 17.62
C GLU A 308 4.00 -1.64 16.38
N GLY A 309 4.74 -0.86 15.58
CA GLY A 309 4.18 -0.20 14.38
C GLY A 309 3.11 0.85 14.69
N ALA A 310 3.01 1.29 15.96
CA ALA A 310 2.14 2.38 16.35
C ALA A 310 2.93 3.70 16.24
N LEU A 311 2.42 4.66 15.49
CA LEU A 311 2.87 6.05 15.57
C LEU A 311 2.70 6.51 17.02
N SER A 312 3.80 6.49 17.81
CA SER A 312 3.77 6.90 19.20
C SER A 312 3.71 8.42 19.28
N ILE A 313 2.60 8.96 19.76
CA ILE A 313 2.53 10.36 20.15
C ILE A 313 3.22 10.48 21.51
N VAL A 314 4.44 11.02 21.52
CA VAL A 314 5.14 11.35 22.77
C VAL A 314 4.50 12.62 23.34
N THR A 315 3.73 12.50 24.42
CA THR A 315 3.28 13.67 25.18
C THR A 315 4.40 14.20 26.06
N ARG A 316 4.36 15.50 26.41
CA ARG A 316 5.35 16.19 27.26
C ARG A 316 5.55 15.57 28.65
N SER A 317 4.74 14.61 29.05
CA SER A 317 4.77 13.96 30.37
C SER A 317 5.50 12.61 30.38
N GLY A 318 6.08 12.15 29.28
CA GLY A 318 6.87 10.91 29.24
C GLY A 318 6.05 9.61 29.36
N VAL A 319 4.74 9.67 29.33
CA VAL A 319 3.86 8.51 29.35
C VAL A 319 3.48 8.18 27.91
N ILE A 320 3.79 6.97 27.46
CA ILE A 320 3.32 6.43 26.18
C ILE A 320 1.82 6.14 26.34
N GLU A 321 0.97 7.07 25.97
CA GLU A 321 -0.45 6.76 25.77
C GLU A 321 -0.59 6.11 24.39
N LEU A 322 -0.83 4.81 24.39
CA LEU A 322 -1.39 4.13 23.22
C LEU A 322 -2.72 4.84 22.91
N VAL A 323 -2.76 5.60 21.82
CA VAL A 323 -4.02 6.17 21.33
C VAL A 323 -4.89 5.01 20.86
N ARG A 324 -5.66 4.44 21.79
CA ARG A 324 -6.86 3.69 21.50
C ARG A 324 -7.88 4.70 21.01
N GLY A 325 -8.05 4.78 19.72
CA GLY A 325 -9.10 5.60 19.12
C GLY A 325 -8.59 6.55 18.07
N PHE A 326 -8.01 6.03 16.98
CA PHE A 326 -8.21 6.67 15.71
C PHE A 326 -9.69 6.47 15.36
N THR A 327 -10.52 7.41 15.77
CA THR A 327 -11.80 7.58 15.11
C THR A 327 -11.49 8.07 13.71
N THR A 328 -12.02 7.40 12.74
CA THR A 328 -11.97 7.59 11.27
C THR A 328 -12.17 9.03 10.76
N ARG A 329 -12.43 9.96 11.63
CA ARG A 329 -12.60 11.39 11.28
C ARG A 329 -11.30 12.11 10.91
N THR A 330 -10.13 11.55 11.19
CA THR A 330 -8.87 12.29 11.07
C THR A 330 -8.00 11.89 9.87
N LEU A 331 -8.24 10.72 9.25
CA LEU A 331 -7.38 10.25 8.17
C LEU A 331 -7.84 10.66 6.77
N PHE A 332 -9.12 11.01 6.55
CA PHE A 332 -9.66 11.24 5.21
C PHE A 332 -10.77 12.29 5.11
N SER A 333 -10.92 13.19 6.08
CA SER A 333 -11.84 14.33 5.93
C SER A 333 -11.09 15.54 5.34
N CYS A 334 -11.03 15.59 4.04
CA CYS A 334 -11.11 16.77 3.18
C CYS A 334 -11.37 16.30 1.75
#